data_b181374197e594f118cb34f0320a4a63
#
_entry.id   b181374197e594f118cb34f0320a4a63
#
_cell.length_a   1.000
_cell.length_b   1.000
_cell.length_c   1.000
_cell.angle_alpha   90.00
_cell.angle_beta   90.00
_cell.angle_gamma   90.00
#
_symmetry.space_group_name_H-M   'P 1'
#
loop_
_entity.id
_entity.type
_entity.pdbx_description
1 polymer ?
#
loop_
_entity_poly.entity_id
_entity_poly.type
_entity_poly.pdbx_seq_one_letter_code
_entity_poly.pdbx_strand_id
1 'polypeptide(L)'
;ANVVSEDGDVLGGVNTIQNANTKTLSGAISFQKLYSLLKLTDLKNFELANNKKEQSKEKKPKILTKKAKKRIKNVVDVLNTLKRLQFNYSENNGMVLPGYIPSIGIFGAIQPSAGFTFGDQADIRYEVARNGWLTSFPNFNQTYTKVHANSLNITAQWSPFKDLVIDFNMENNFSENRSENYIIENLNYIPLNPNFYGNFGTSTIFIKTAFKTSNGISSSLFETFRNNRIHIANRLASSSKIIGQDIDQDGFPIGYGKNNQLVLIGAFISAYSGVSPQEIKTDPLSKSSLPNWNLKFTGLNNLKSFKKIFQRFTLSHGYRASYTINNFQANLNFDSDNLSKMDGSGNFINKTIFSNINLVEQFNPLVRLDVELKNSFKLLAELKKDRALSLSLDNSLLTESVSYTH
;
A
#
# COMPACT_ATOMS: atom_id res chain seq x y z
N ALA A 1 -10.04 30.34 23.02
CA ALA A 1 -11.49 30.33 23.14
C ALA A 1 -11.84 30.55 24.64
N ASN A 2 -12.89 31.33 24.93
CA ASN A 2 -13.40 31.47 26.28
C ASN A 2 -14.38 30.31 26.54
N VAL A 3 -14.21 29.61 27.64
CA VAL A 3 -15.22 28.66 28.14
C VAL A 3 -16.22 29.46 28.94
N VAL A 4 -17.49 29.40 28.57
CA VAL A 4 -18.58 30.11 29.18
C VAL A 4 -19.50 29.13 29.91
N SER A 5 -19.90 29.41 31.15
CA SER A 5 -20.87 28.59 31.88
C SER A 5 -22.26 28.66 31.24
N GLU A 6 -23.20 27.79 31.63
CA GLU A 6 -24.61 27.89 31.23
C GLU A 6 -25.24 29.25 31.64
N ASP A 7 -24.76 29.86 32.70
CA ASP A 7 -25.20 31.17 33.19
C ASP A 7 -24.49 32.35 32.47
N GLY A 8 -23.63 32.09 31.50
CA GLY A 8 -22.92 33.09 30.71
C GLY A 8 -21.64 33.64 31.32
N ASP A 9 -21.19 33.10 32.45
CA ASP A 9 -19.93 33.50 33.08
C ASP A 9 -18.71 32.94 32.33
N VAL A 10 -17.72 33.79 32.08
CA VAL A 10 -16.46 33.39 31.47
C VAL A 10 -15.62 32.60 32.47
N LEU A 11 -15.54 31.30 32.32
CA LEU A 11 -14.82 30.36 33.23
C LEU A 11 -13.32 30.36 33.02
N GLY A 12 -12.81 31.17 32.15
CA GLY A 12 -11.39 31.29 31.79
C GLY A 12 -11.12 31.05 30.32
N GLY A 13 -10.04 31.61 29.83
CA GLY A 13 -9.58 31.36 28.46
C GLY A 13 -8.87 30.01 28.36
N VAL A 14 -9.38 29.14 27.54
CA VAL A 14 -8.65 27.92 27.16
C VAL A 14 -8.11 28.07 25.74
N ASN A 15 -6.90 27.56 25.53
CA ASN A 15 -6.24 27.59 24.23
C ASN A 15 -6.48 26.28 23.49
N THR A 16 -6.25 26.31 22.19
CA THR A 16 -6.09 25.11 21.39
C THR A 16 -4.66 25.03 20.92
N ILE A 17 -3.98 23.96 21.25
CA ILE A 17 -2.66 23.70 20.70
C ILE A 17 -2.77 22.80 19.49
N GLN A 18 -1.98 23.11 18.48
CA GLN A 18 -1.92 22.36 17.25
C GLN A 18 -0.48 22.21 16.77
N ASN A 19 -0.24 21.12 16.11
CA ASN A 19 1.04 20.78 15.56
C ASN A 19 0.83 20.04 14.25
N ALA A 20 1.67 20.32 13.27
CA ALA A 20 1.70 19.59 12.01
C ALA A 20 3.14 19.36 11.57
N ASN A 21 3.34 18.25 10.88
CA ASN A 21 4.66 17.88 10.39
C ASN A 21 4.50 17.17 9.04
N THR A 22 5.35 17.56 8.10
CA THR A 22 5.49 16.90 6.82
C THR A 22 6.91 16.38 6.68
N LYS A 23 7.06 15.07 6.51
CA LYS A 23 8.33 14.42 6.20
C LYS A 23 8.31 13.98 4.76
N THR A 24 9.28 14.41 3.98
CA THR A 24 9.45 13.98 2.60
C THR A 24 10.84 13.39 2.42
N LEU A 25 10.89 12.18 1.89
CA LEU A 25 12.12 11.52 1.52
C LEU A 25 12.05 11.15 0.04
N SER A 26 12.88 11.78 -0.78
CA SER A 26 12.95 11.48 -2.20
C SER A 26 14.38 11.18 -2.61
N GLY A 27 14.53 10.25 -3.53
CA GLY A 27 15.83 9.89 -4.04
C GLY A 27 15.75 9.31 -5.44
N ALA A 28 16.86 9.46 -6.17
CA ALA A 28 17.04 8.89 -7.48
C ALA A 28 18.42 8.25 -7.59
N ILE A 29 18.46 6.98 -7.93
CA ILE A 29 19.69 6.23 -8.16
C ILE A 29 19.84 5.99 -9.65
N SER A 30 20.90 6.55 -10.24
CA SER A 30 21.35 6.18 -11.58
C SER A 30 22.38 5.07 -11.46
N PHE A 31 21.98 3.85 -11.79
CA PHE A 31 22.87 2.69 -11.65
C PHE A 31 24.08 2.78 -12.60
N GLN A 32 23.92 3.39 -13.77
CA GLN A 32 25.05 3.62 -14.69
C GLN A 32 26.15 4.47 -14.03
N LYS A 33 25.77 5.55 -13.33
CA LYS A 33 26.73 6.38 -12.60
C LYS A 33 27.33 5.62 -11.40
N LEU A 34 26.51 4.88 -10.68
CA LEU A 34 26.95 4.07 -9.54
C LEU A 34 28.00 3.02 -9.99
N TYR A 35 27.75 2.32 -11.10
CA TYR A 35 28.67 1.32 -11.63
C TYR A 35 30.00 1.93 -12.10
N SER A 36 29.94 3.12 -12.71
CA SER A 36 31.17 3.83 -13.10
C SER A 36 31.98 4.28 -11.87
N LEU A 37 31.32 4.78 -10.83
CA LEU A 37 31.96 5.19 -9.57
C LEU A 37 32.60 4.01 -8.83
N LEU A 38 31.93 2.87 -8.79
CA LEU A 38 32.43 1.65 -8.16
C LEU A 38 33.45 0.91 -9.03
N LYS A 39 33.84 1.45 -10.19
CA LYS A 39 34.72 0.80 -11.19
C LYS A 39 34.30 -0.63 -11.57
N LEU A 40 33.00 -0.95 -11.41
CA LEU A 40 32.44 -2.24 -11.79
C LEU A 40 32.43 -2.45 -13.31
N THR A 41 32.45 -1.34 -14.08
CA THR A 41 32.66 -1.35 -15.53
C THR A 41 34.05 -1.81 -15.90
N ASP A 42 35.06 -1.57 -15.05
CA ASP A 42 36.45 -1.96 -15.31
C ASP A 42 36.70 -3.44 -15.06
N LEU A 43 35.86 -4.12 -14.26
CA LEU A 43 35.95 -5.56 -14.09
C LEU A 43 35.74 -6.33 -15.41
N LYS A 44 34.96 -5.78 -16.32
CA LYS A 44 34.76 -6.30 -17.67
C LYS A 44 36.02 -6.13 -18.55
N ASN A 45 36.71 -4.99 -18.39
CA ASN A 45 37.97 -4.69 -19.10
C ASN A 45 39.16 -5.42 -18.47
N PHE A 46 39.12 -5.71 -17.17
CA PHE A 46 40.17 -6.45 -16.46
C PHE A 46 40.19 -7.95 -16.86
N GLU A 47 39.05 -8.56 -17.16
CA GLU A 47 39.00 -9.93 -17.69
C GLU A 47 39.46 -10.00 -19.15
N LEU A 48 39.15 -9.00 -19.97
CA LEU A 48 39.64 -8.93 -21.37
C LEU A 48 41.16 -8.69 -21.42
N ALA A 49 41.70 -7.93 -20.45
CA ALA A 49 43.14 -7.69 -20.33
C ALA A 49 43.91 -8.90 -19.77
N ASN A 50 43.32 -9.64 -18.83
CA ASN A 50 43.94 -10.84 -18.25
C ASN A 50 43.96 -12.06 -19.20
N ASN A 51 43.03 -12.15 -20.12
CA ASN A 51 43.08 -13.18 -21.19
C ASN A 51 44.17 -12.94 -22.23
N LYS A 52 44.81 -11.74 -22.22
CA LYS A 52 45.96 -11.43 -23.11
C LYS A 52 47.33 -11.46 -22.42
N LYS A 53 47.38 -11.73 -21.12
CA LYS A 53 48.66 -11.80 -20.35
C LYS A 53 48.69 -13.04 -19.42
N GLU A 54 48.66 -14.22 -19.99
CA GLU A 54 49.15 -15.41 -19.28
C GLU A 54 50.62 -15.65 -19.60
N GLN A 55 51.50 -14.81 -19.07
CA GLN A 55 52.93 -15.12 -18.89
C GLN A 55 53.55 -14.09 -17.92
N SER A 56 53.37 -14.29 -16.61
CA SER A 56 54.38 -13.98 -15.59
C SER A 56 53.86 -14.41 -14.21
N LYS A 57 54.72 -15.19 -13.57
CA LYS A 57 54.47 -15.74 -12.22
C LYS A 57 54.74 -14.69 -11.15
N GLU A 58 53.68 -14.23 -10.44
CA GLU A 58 53.83 -13.63 -9.13
C GLU A 58 52.64 -13.97 -8.23
N LYS A 59 52.93 -14.15 -6.94
CA LYS A 59 52.01 -14.63 -5.89
C LYS A 59 50.82 -13.72 -5.71
N LYS A 60 49.61 -14.25 -5.90
CA LYS A 60 48.33 -13.53 -5.77
C LYS A 60 47.72 -13.71 -4.38
N PRO A 61 47.07 -12.66 -3.81
CA PRO A 61 46.27 -12.80 -2.60
C PRO A 61 45.05 -13.68 -2.84
N LYS A 62 44.57 -14.36 -1.79
CA LYS A 62 43.42 -15.29 -1.86
C LYS A 62 42.17 -14.61 -2.39
N ILE A 63 41.84 -14.84 -3.61
CA ILE A 63 40.70 -14.25 -4.33
C ILE A 63 39.60 -15.30 -4.42
N LEU A 64 38.37 -14.85 -4.10
CA LEU A 64 37.05 -15.51 -4.24
C LEU A 64 37.02 -16.72 -5.19
N THR A 65 36.37 -17.79 -4.76
CA THR A 65 36.21 -19.02 -5.57
C THR A 65 35.57 -18.74 -6.95
N LYS A 66 35.91 -19.53 -7.98
CA LYS A 66 35.32 -19.39 -9.33
C LYS A 66 33.77 -19.31 -9.31
N LYS A 67 33.13 -20.01 -8.36
CA LYS A 67 31.68 -20.04 -8.17
C LYS A 67 31.15 -18.74 -7.60
N ALA A 68 31.86 -18.08 -6.66
CA ALA A 68 31.55 -16.78 -6.12
C ALA A 68 31.72 -15.66 -7.17
N LYS A 69 32.81 -15.72 -7.96
CA LYS A 69 33.02 -14.78 -9.08
C LYS A 69 31.92 -14.87 -10.13
N LYS A 70 31.48 -16.08 -10.51
CA LYS A 70 30.36 -16.27 -11.46
C LYS A 70 29.04 -15.73 -10.90
N ARG A 71 28.75 -15.90 -9.61
CA ARG A 71 27.56 -15.34 -8.96
C ARG A 71 27.59 -13.82 -8.93
N ILE A 72 28.72 -13.23 -8.55
CA ILE A 72 28.91 -11.77 -8.53
C ILE A 72 28.76 -11.19 -9.94
N LYS A 73 29.35 -11.84 -10.97
CA LYS A 73 29.20 -11.42 -12.36
C LYS A 73 27.74 -11.42 -12.82
N ASN A 74 27.00 -12.50 -12.55
CA ASN A 74 25.57 -12.56 -12.92
C ASN A 74 24.75 -11.47 -12.22
N VAL A 75 25.02 -11.18 -10.95
CA VAL A 75 24.35 -10.09 -10.21
C VAL A 75 24.72 -8.73 -10.81
N VAL A 76 25.98 -8.49 -11.12
CA VAL A 76 26.45 -7.24 -11.74
C VAL A 76 25.86 -7.08 -13.15
N ASP A 77 25.80 -8.14 -13.94
CA ASP A 77 25.21 -8.10 -15.28
C ASP A 77 23.70 -7.78 -15.22
N VAL A 78 22.97 -8.36 -14.28
CA VAL A 78 21.54 -8.03 -14.05
C VAL A 78 21.39 -6.60 -13.54
N LEU A 79 22.20 -6.18 -12.58
CA LEU A 79 22.17 -4.79 -12.06
C LEU A 79 22.51 -3.78 -13.15
N ASN A 80 23.48 -4.05 -14.03
CA ASN A 80 23.84 -3.16 -15.15
C ASN A 80 22.70 -2.92 -16.14
N THR A 81 21.67 -3.76 -16.13
CA THR A 81 20.48 -3.57 -16.98
C THR A 81 19.44 -2.67 -16.32
N LEU A 82 19.49 -2.49 -14.99
CA LEU A 82 18.67 -1.52 -14.26
C LEU A 82 19.27 -0.14 -14.44
N LYS A 83 18.52 0.78 -15.06
CA LYS A 83 19.03 2.10 -15.42
C LYS A 83 18.80 3.12 -14.33
N ARG A 84 17.58 3.16 -13.80
CA ARG A 84 17.14 4.18 -12.85
C ARG A 84 16.17 3.58 -11.85
N LEU A 85 16.33 3.96 -10.60
CA LEU A 85 15.35 3.78 -9.52
C LEU A 85 15.07 5.14 -8.91
N GLN A 86 13.81 5.47 -8.73
CA GLN A 86 13.37 6.63 -7.97
C GLN A 86 12.41 6.20 -6.90
N PHE A 87 12.47 6.84 -5.75
CA PHE A 87 11.47 6.69 -4.71
C PHE A 87 11.09 8.05 -4.16
N ASN A 88 9.83 8.19 -3.84
CA ASN A 88 9.26 9.33 -3.14
C ASN A 88 8.40 8.79 -2.01
N TYR A 89 8.76 9.15 -0.80
CA TYR A 89 7.96 8.90 0.40
C TYR A 89 7.55 10.24 0.98
N SER A 90 6.28 10.38 1.29
CA SER A 90 5.74 11.54 2.00
C SER A 90 4.88 11.05 3.16
N GLU A 91 5.07 11.67 4.31
CA GLU A 91 4.28 11.44 5.51
C GLU A 91 3.82 12.79 6.06
N ASN A 92 2.51 12.94 6.19
CA ASN A 92 1.87 14.13 6.72
C ASN A 92 1.13 13.76 8.00
N ASN A 93 1.44 14.48 9.06
CA ASN A 93 0.79 14.31 10.36
C ASN A 93 0.30 15.64 10.87
N GLY A 94 -0.82 15.62 11.58
CA GLY A 94 -1.37 16.79 12.24
C GLY A 94 -2.10 16.38 13.51
N MET A 95 -2.05 17.26 14.53
CA MET A 95 -2.73 17.07 15.79
C MET A 95 -3.31 18.39 16.26
N VAL A 96 -4.53 18.35 16.75
CA VAL A 96 -5.22 19.50 17.38
C VAL A 96 -5.75 19.04 18.73
N LEU A 97 -5.29 19.68 19.80
CA LEU A 97 -5.73 19.41 21.18
C LEU A 97 -6.30 20.69 21.77
N PRO A 98 -7.62 20.82 21.83
CA PRO A 98 -8.29 21.94 22.48
C PRO A 98 -8.29 21.80 24.01
N GLY A 99 -8.63 22.85 24.71
CA GLY A 99 -8.76 22.83 26.19
C GLY A 99 -7.45 23.04 26.95
N TYR A 100 -6.39 23.47 26.28
CA TYR A 100 -5.08 23.72 26.89
C TYR A 100 -5.10 25.00 27.72
N ILE A 101 -4.73 24.92 28.99
CA ILE A 101 -4.83 26.04 29.97
C ILE A 101 -3.60 26.96 29.90
N PRO A 102 -2.35 26.45 29.88
CA PRO A 102 -1.18 27.32 29.93
C PRO A 102 -1.11 28.27 28.72
N SER A 103 -0.54 29.46 28.94
CA SER A 103 -0.28 30.40 27.85
C SER A 103 0.86 29.86 26.97
N ILE A 104 0.68 29.92 25.66
CA ILE A 104 1.69 29.65 24.67
C ILE A 104 2.54 30.93 24.58
N GLY A 105 3.68 31.01 25.24
CA GLY A 105 4.55 32.19 25.26
C GLY A 105 4.95 32.72 23.87
N ILE A 106 5.66 33.85 23.81
CA ILE A 106 5.96 34.64 22.59
C ILE A 106 6.70 33.82 21.49
N PHE A 107 7.39 32.75 21.83
CA PHE A 107 8.10 31.89 20.87
C PHE A 107 7.60 30.42 20.85
N GLY A 108 6.35 30.19 21.21
CA GLY A 108 5.88 28.84 21.44
C GLY A 108 6.65 28.27 22.64
N ALA A 109 6.09 28.42 23.83
CA ALA A 109 6.76 27.93 25.03
C ALA A 109 7.21 26.47 24.79
N ILE A 110 8.28 26.04 25.48
CA ILE A 110 8.78 24.65 25.50
C ILE A 110 7.68 23.67 25.97
N GLN A 111 6.51 24.16 26.25
CA GLN A 111 5.30 23.44 26.66
C GLN A 111 4.34 23.22 25.46
N PRO A 112 3.74 22.05 25.31
CA PRO A 112 3.81 20.91 26.24
C PRO A 112 5.15 20.18 26.23
N SER A 113 5.91 20.26 25.15
CA SER A 113 7.30 19.79 25.07
C SER A 113 8.05 20.49 23.93
N ALA A 114 9.37 20.51 24.00
CA ALA A 114 10.20 21.00 22.90
C ALA A 114 9.91 20.19 21.60
N GLY A 115 9.76 18.87 21.71
CA GLY A 115 9.39 18.01 20.57
C GLY A 115 8.10 18.46 19.90
N PHE A 116 7.05 18.72 20.66
CA PHE A 116 5.76 19.21 20.13
C PHE A 116 5.93 20.52 19.37
N THR A 117 6.68 21.47 19.92
CA THR A 117 6.94 22.76 19.27
C THR A 117 7.64 22.61 17.92
N PHE A 118 8.50 21.60 17.77
CA PHE A 118 9.20 21.31 16.53
C PHE A 118 8.55 20.23 15.66
N GLY A 119 7.26 19.94 15.92
CA GLY A 119 6.47 19.07 15.05
C GLY A 119 6.50 17.58 15.40
N ASP A 120 7.00 17.19 16.58
CA ASP A 120 6.88 15.80 17.03
C ASP A 120 5.41 15.41 17.22
N GLN A 121 5.06 14.22 16.76
CA GLN A 121 3.71 13.65 16.75
C GLN A 121 3.49 12.62 17.87
N ALA A 122 4.34 12.63 18.90
CA ALA A 122 4.12 11.83 20.09
C ALA A 122 2.75 12.14 20.73
N ASP A 123 2.16 11.14 21.35
CA ASP A 123 0.89 11.30 22.04
C ASP A 123 1.07 12.04 23.36
N ILE A 124 0.76 13.33 23.36
CA ILE A 124 0.92 14.21 24.52
C ILE A 124 -0.31 14.27 25.43
N ARG A 125 -1.48 13.71 25.03
CA ARG A 125 -2.76 13.87 25.72
C ARG A 125 -2.70 13.50 27.21
N TYR A 126 -2.15 12.33 27.49
CA TYR A 126 -2.05 11.78 28.83
C TYR A 126 -1.04 12.52 29.71
N GLU A 127 0.07 12.99 29.15
CA GLU A 127 1.09 13.76 29.84
C GLU A 127 0.55 15.15 30.21
N VAL A 128 -0.05 15.83 29.25
CA VAL A 128 -0.65 17.16 29.43
C VAL A 128 -1.78 17.13 30.46
N ALA A 129 -2.58 16.05 30.47
CA ALA A 129 -3.63 15.85 31.48
C ALA A 129 -3.03 15.67 32.89
N ARG A 130 -2.03 14.80 33.04
CA ARG A 130 -1.36 14.56 34.34
C ARG A 130 -0.69 15.80 34.92
N ASN A 131 -0.23 16.70 34.07
CA ASN A 131 0.37 17.96 34.47
C ASN A 131 -0.68 19.04 34.83
N GLY A 132 -1.98 18.74 34.72
CA GLY A 132 -3.07 19.68 34.98
C GLY A 132 -3.16 20.80 33.94
N TRP A 133 -2.69 20.55 32.72
CA TRP A 133 -2.67 21.55 31.63
C TRP A 133 -3.88 21.47 30.70
N LEU A 134 -4.83 20.57 30.97
CA LEU A 134 -6.11 20.50 30.27
C LEU A 134 -7.26 20.90 31.19
N THR A 135 -8.24 21.54 30.62
CA THR A 135 -9.45 21.94 31.35
C THR A 135 -10.22 20.70 31.84
N SER A 136 -10.66 20.76 33.08
CA SER A 136 -11.57 19.79 33.71
C SER A 136 -13.02 20.16 33.66
N PHE A 137 -13.38 21.19 32.87
CA PHE A 137 -14.75 21.69 32.78
C PHE A 137 -15.69 20.60 32.22
N PRO A 138 -16.76 20.20 32.94
CA PRO A 138 -17.57 19.03 32.57
C PRO A 138 -18.27 19.12 31.22
N ASN A 139 -18.65 20.33 30.80
CA ASN A 139 -19.35 20.60 29.53
C ASN A 139 -18.41 21.02 28.40
N PHE A 140 -17.09 20.75 28.56
CA PHE A 140 -16.13 21.03 27.50
C PHE A 140 -16.33 20.06 26.34
N ASN A 141 -16.95 20.52 25.27
CA ASN A 141 -17.33 19.70 24.12
C ASN A 141 -16.55 20.08 22.86
N GLN A 142 -15.21 20.07 22.95
CA GLN A 142 -14.35 20.23 21.79
C GLN A 142 -13.60 18.93 21.51
N THR A 143 -13.35 18.68 20.25
CA THR A 143 -12.84 17.40 19.77
C THR A 143 -11.32 17.43 19.58
N TYR A 144 -10.61 16.53 20.22
CA TYR A 144 -9.25 16.20 19.83
C TYR A 144 -9.27 15.57 18.44
N THR A 145 -8.35 15.98 17.57
CA THR A 145 -8.20 15.39 16.24
C THR A 145 -6.75 15.06 15.94
N LYS A 146 -6.53 13.96 15.24
CA LYS A 146 -5.23 13.55 14.73
C LYS A 146 -5.36 13.05 13.30
N VAL A 147 -4.52 13.57 12.41
CA VAL A 147 -4.45 13.18 11.00
C VAL A 147 -3.11 12.48 10.76
N HIS A 148 -3.15 11.36 10.08
CA HIS A 148 -1.96 10.66 9.58
C HIS A 148 -2.18 10.25 8.14
N ALA A 149 -1.29 10.66 7.24
CA ALA A 149 -1.32 10.23 5.85
C ALA A 149 0.11 9.91 5.38
N ASN A 150 0.26 8.81 4.68
CA ASN A 150 1.52 8.48 4.02
C ASN A 150 1.31 8.03 2.58
N SER A 151 2.30 8.34 1.74
CA SER A 151 2.33 7.96 0.34
C SER A 151 3.74 7.49 -0.02
N LEU A 152 3.84 6.35 -0.66
CA LEU A 152 5.08 5.81 -1.22
C LEU A 152 4.88 5.59 -2.71
N ASN A 153 5.76 6.19 -3.51
CA ASN A 153 5.85 5.94 -4.95
C ASN A 153 7.27 5.49 -5.30
N ILE A 154 7.39 4.35 -5.96
CA ILE A 154 8.67 3.82 -6.45
C ILE A 154 8.55 3.56 -7.94
N THR A 155 9.45 4.16 -8.71
CA THR A 155 9.57 3.90 -10.15
C THR A 155 10.94 3.33 -10.48
N ALA A 156 10.98 2.38 -11.40
CA ALA A 156 12.23 1.79 -11.86
C ALA A 156 12.19 1.58 -13.37
N GLN A 157 13.32 1.82 -14.03
CA GLN A 157 13.48 1.51 -15.45
C GLN A 157 14.50 0.39 -15.62
N TRP A 158 14.07 -0.69 -16.25
CA TRP A 158 14.87 -1.87 -16.53
C TRP A 158 14.98 -2.11 -18.03
N SER A 159 16.21 -2.34 -18.51
CA SER A 159 16.48 -2.67 -19.91
C SER A 159 17.36 -3.90 -19.96
N PRO A 160 16.78 -5.13 -19.88
CA PRO A 160 17.53 -6.38 -19.85
C PRO A 160 18.38 -6.57 -21.11
N PHE A 161 17.96 -6.01 -22.22
CA PHE A 161 18.73 -5.90 -23.44
C PHE A 161 18.37 -4.62 -24.21
N LYS A 162 19.19 -4.27 -25.21
CA LYS A 162 19.20 -2.95 -25.87
C LYS A 162 17.82 -2.48 -26.37
N ASP A 163 17.01 -3.40 -26.85
CA ASP A 163 15.76 -3.09 -27.55
C ASP A 163 14.50 -3.34 -26.70
N LEU A 164 14.66 -3.68 -25.42
CA LEU A 164 13.57 -3.86 -24.47
C LEU A 164 13.72 -2.87 -23.32
N VAL A 165 12.69 -2.07 -23.10
CA VAL A 165 12.57 -1.17 -21.95
C VAL A 165 11.32 -1.56 -21.18
N ILE A 166 11.46 -1.69 -19.86
CA ILE A 166 10.37 -1.97 -18.93
C ILE A 166 10.43 -0.89 -17.85
N ASP A 167 9.36 -0.10 -17.76
CA ASP A 167 9.16 0.88 -16.71
C ASP A 167 8.23 0.29 -15.67
N PHE A 168 8.68 0.22 -14.42
CA PHE A 168 7.91 -0.23 -13.27
C PHE A 168 7.42 0.96 -12.45
N ASN A 169 6.21 0.84 -11.92
CA ASN A 169 5.64 1.78 -10.96
C ASN A 169 4.99 1.02 -9.81
N MET A 170 5.27 1.42 -8.58
CA MET A 170 4.69 0.85 -7.36
C MET A 170 4.20 1.98 -6.47
N GLU A 171 2.96 1.88 -6.01
CA GLU A 171 2.29 2.90 -5.21
C GLU A 171 1.70 2.28 -3.94
N ASN A 172 1.77 3.02 -2.84
CA ASN A 172 1.08 2.71 -1.60
C ASN A 172 0.65 4.02 -0.93
N ASN A 173 -0.63 4.14 -0.65
CA ASN A 173 -1.22 5.31 -0.02
C ASN A 173 -2.08 4.86 1.16
N PHE A 174 -1.94 5.55 2.27
CA PHE A 174 -2.74 5.35 3.47
C PHE A 174 -3.09 6.70 4.08
N SER A 175 -4.33 6.86 4.51
CA SER A 175 -4.71 8.00 5.34
C SER A 175 -5.67 7.56 6.44
N GLU A 176 -5.52 8.16 7.60
CA GLU A 176 -6.38 7.95 8.75
C GLU A 176 -6.59 9.28 9.49
N ASN A 177 -7.84 9.59 9.76
CA ASN A 177 -8.24 10.69 10.63
C ASN A 177 -8.84 10.10 11.89
N ARG A 178 -8.37 10.56 13.05
CA ARG A 178 -8.90 10.19 14.38
C ARG A 178 -9.51 11.39 15.02
N SER A 179 -10.60 11.19 15.72
CA SER A 179 -11.28 12.20 16.51
C SER A 179 -11.90 11.61 17.76
N GLU A 180 -11.86 12.34 18.84
CA GLU A 180 -12.52 11.96 20.08
C GLU A 180 -12.82 13.19 20.93
N ASN A 181 -13.94 13.18 21.61
CA ASN A 181 -14.17 14.07 22.73
C ASN A 181 -13.48 13.47 23.96
N TYR A 182 -13.23 14.26 24.97
CA TYR A 182 -12.59 13.81 26.18
C TYR A 182 -13.05 14.57 27.41
N ILE A 183 -12.85 13.98 28.57
CA ILE A 183 -13.00 14.60 29.88
C ILE A 183 -11.72 14.37 30.69
N ILE A 184 -11.48 15.25 31.65
CA ILE A 184 -10.35 15.11 32.60
C ILE A 184 -10.92 14.84 33.98
N GLU A 185 -10.62 13.66 34.53
CA GLU A 185 -10.98 13.27 35.88
C GLU A 185 -9.72 12.87 36.66
N ASN A 186 -9.50 13.51 37.82
CA ASN A 186 -8.34 13.24 38.67
C ASN A 186 -7.01 13.28 37.88
N LEU A 187 -6.85 14.29 37.01
CA LEU A 187 -5.69 14.44 36.14
C LEU A 187 -5.50 13.31 35.09
N ASN A 188 -6.49 12.47 34.89
CA ASN A 188 -6.48 11.44 33.88
C ASN A 188 -7.28 11.89 32.65
N TYR A 189 -6.71 11.68 31.47
CA TYR A 189 -7.38 11.85 30.19
C TYR A 189 -8.27 10.65 29.91
N ILE A 190 -9.58 10.86 29.79
CA ILE A 190 -10.57 9.83 29.48
C ILE A 190 -11.17 10.13 28.12
N PRO A 191 -10.85 9.34 27.08
CA PRO A 191 -11.42 9.52 25.76
C PRO A 191 -12.91 9.15 25.76
N LEU A 192 -13.72 9.95 25.09
CA LEU A 192 -15.15 9.71 24.88
C LEU A 192 -15.38 9.53 23.36
N ASN A 193 -16.10 8.47 23.02
CA ASN A 193 -16.48 8.17 21.62
C ASN A 193 -15.32 8.25 20.64
N PRO A 194 -14.21 7.52 20.86
CA PRO A 194 -13.09 7.53 19.92
C PRO A 194 -13.54 7.01 18.57
N ASN A 195 -13.29 7.82 17.53
CA ASN A 195 -13.64 7.49 16.17
C ASN A 195 -12.40 7.64 15.27
N PHE A 196 -12.36 6.86 14.22
CA PHE A 196 -11.39 7.01 13.13
C PHE A 196 -12.03 6.63 11.81
N TYR A 197 -11.55 7.24 10.75
CA TYR A 197 -11.90 6.86 9.38
C TYR A 197 -10.71 7.12 8.45
N GLY A 198 -10.68 6.42 7.34
CA GLY A 198 -9.56 6.56 6.42
C GLY A 198 -9.77 5.83 5.11
N ASN A 199 -8.72 5.87 4.29
CA ASN A 199 -8.65 5.15 3.03
C ASN A 199 -7.27 4.50 2.85
N PHE A 200 -7.24 3.47 2.02
CA PHE A 200 -6.04 2.73 1.70
C PHE A 200 -6.04 2.37 0.22
N GLY A 201 -4.88 2.47 -0.42
CA GLY A 201 -4.69 2.06 -1.80
C GLY A 201 -3.28 1.56 -2.06
N THR A 202 -3.16 0.49 -2.82
CA THR A 202 -1.86 -0.07 -3.18
C THR A 202 -1.87 -0.68 -4.57
N SER A 203 -0.76 -0.58 -5.28
CA SER A 203 -0.54 -1.33 -6.51
C SER A 203 -0.34 -2.81 -6.24
N THR A 204 -0.84 -3.66 -7.13
CA THR A 204 -0.84 -5.12 -6.96
C THR A 204 -0.86 -5.84 -8.30
N ILE A 205 -0.92 -7.18 -8.29
CA ILE A 205 -0.93 -8.03 -9.49
C ILE A 205 -2.02 -9.09 -9.38
N PHE A 206 -2.95 -9.10 -10.36
CA PHE A 206 -4.04 -10.07 -10.48
C PHE A 206 -4.02 -10.85 -11.80
N ILE A 207 -2.94 -10.76 -12.56
CA ILE A 207 -2.80 -11.31 -13.92
C ILE A 207 -3.13 -12.79 -14.02
N LYS A 208 -2.95 -13.59 -12.96
CA LYS A 208 -3.27 -15.03 -12.93
C LYS A 208 -4.73 -15.32 -13.22
N THR A 209 -5.61 -14.39 -12.90
CA THR A 209 -7.07 -14.55 -13.04
C THR A 209 -7.66 -13.62 -14.09
N ALA A 210 -6.84 -12.77 -14.71
CA ALA A 210 -7.26 -11.71 -15.62
C ALA A 210 -8.09 -12.20 -16.81
N PHE A 211 -7.80 -13.39 -17.31
CA PHE A 211 -8.41 -13.97 -18.51
C PHE A 211 -9.36 -15.15 -18.22
N LYS A 212 -9.70 -15.36 -16.93
CA LYS A 212 -10.74 -16.32 -16.61
C LYS A 212 -12.10 -15.77 -17.04
N THR A 213 -12.86 -16.58 -17.74
CA THR A 213 -14.17 -16.19 -18.24
C THR A 213 -15.21 -16.22 -17.13
N SER A 214 -16.03 -15.19 -17.10
CA SER A 214 -17.25 -15.08 -16.32
C SER A 214 -18.38 -14.78 -17.29
N ASN A 215 -19.52 -15.43 -17.16
CA ASN A 215 -20.74 -15.07 -17.85
C ASN A 215 -21.81 -14.70 -16.82
N GLY A 216 -22.92 -14.09 -17.25
CA GLY A 216 -23.97 -13.63 -16.34
C GLY A 216 -24.67 -14.74 -15.53
N ILE A 217 -24.35 -16.01 -15.79
CA ILE A 217 -24.98 -17.18 -15.15
C ILE A 217 -23.97 -17.89 -14.22
N SER A 218 -22.69 -17.97 -14.60
CA SER A 218 -21.67 -18.70 -13.86
C SER A 218 -20.32 -18.00 -13.91
N SER A 219 -19.61 -18.01 -12.79
CA SER A 219 -18.23 -17.52 -12.66
C SER A 219 -17.44 -18.50 -11.80
N SER A 220 -16.42 -19.11 -12.40
CA SER A 220 -15.50 -20.01 -11.68
C SER A 220 -14.74 -19.30 -10.57
N LEU A 221 -14.48 -18.00 -10.74
CA LEU A 221 -13.83 -17.18 -9.71
C LEU A 221 -14.77 -16.90 -8.54
N PHE A 222 -16.06 -16.67 -8.83
CA PHE A 222 -17.05 -16.49 -7.78
C PHE A 222 -17.24 -17.77 -6.96
N GLU A 223 -17.27 -18.95 -7.59
CA GLU A 223 -17.30 -20.22 -6.86
C GLU A 223 -16.00 -20.41 -6.04
N THR A 224 -14.83 -20.06 -6.58
CA THR A 224 -13.57 -20.08 -5.82
C THR A 224 -13.66 -19.14 -4.62
N PHE A 225 -14.21 -17.93 -4.78
CA PHE A 225 -14.44 -16.99 -3.69
C PHE A 225 -15.33 -17.60 -2.60
N ARG A 226 -16.45 -18.22 -2.98
CA ARG A 226 -17.35 -18.88 -2.04
C ARG A 226 -16.65 -20.00 -1.26
N ASN A 227 -15.89 -20.83 -1.94
CA ASN A 227 -15.16 -21.95 -1.34
C ASN A 227 -14.00 -21.50 -0.45
N ASN A 228 -13.33 -20.41 -0.78
CA ASN A 228 -12.22 -19.90 0.01
C ASN A 228 -12.66 -19.33 1.36
N ARG A 229 -13.94 -18.94 1.53
CA ARG A 229 -14.43 -18.36 2.78
C ARG A 229 -14.19 -19.27 4.00
N ILE A 230 -14.47 -20.57 3.87
CA ILE A 230 -14.27 -21.50 4.97
C ILE A 230 -12.78 -21.62 5.39
N HIS A 231 -11.87 -21.60 4.40
CA HIS A 231 -10.44 -21.66 4.67
C HIS A 231 -9.93 -20.40 5.38
N ILE A 232 -10.40 -19.22 4.97
CA ILE A 232 -10.08 -17.95 5.63
C ILE A 232 -10.67 -17.91 7.03
N ALA A 233 -11.93 -18.31 7.21
CA ALA A 233 -12.60 -18.37 8.52
C ALA A 233 -11.81 -19.22 9.51
N ASN A 234 -11.40 -20.43 9.12
CA ASN A 234 -10.59 -21.32 9.92
C ASN A 234 -9.22 -20.72 10.31
N ARG A 235 -8.58 -19.97 9.40
CA ARG A 235 -7.32 -19.28 9.70
C ARG A 235 -7.51 -18.14 10.68
N LEU A 236 -8.55 -17.33 10.52
CA LEU A 236 -8.89 -16.25 11.45
C LEU A 236 -9.18 -16.81 12.82
N ALA A 237 -9.97 -17.87 12.89
CA ALA A 237 -10.29 -18.59 14.13
C ALA A 237 -9.02 -19.12 14.81
N SER A 238 -8.15 -19.80 14.08
CA SER A 238 -6.89 -20.36 14.62
C SER A 238 -5.90 -19.29 15.09
N SER A 239 -5.94 -18.08 14.52
CA SER A 239 -5.10 -16.94 14.93
C SER A 239 -5.73 -16.08 16.03
N SER A 240 -6.99 -16.31 16.34
CA SER A 240 -7.74 -15.59 17.39
C SER A 240 -7.24 -15.97 18.78
N LYS A 241 -7.32 -15.00 19.71
CA LYS A 241 -7.10 -15.24 21.15
C LYS A 241 -8.31 -15.89 21.85
N ILE A 242 -9.42 -16.05 21.13
CA ILE A 242 -10.66 -16.65 21.66
C ILE A 242 -10.52 -18.17 21.57
N ILE A 243 -10.56 -18.85 22.72
CA ILE A 243 -10.39 -20.30 22.85
C ILE A 243 -11.75 -20.99 22.76
N GLY A 244 -11.81 -22.20 22.16
CA GLY A 244 -12.98 -23.07 22.16
C GLY A 244 -14.07 -22.66 21.17
N GLN A 245 -13.68 -22.43 19.92
CA GLN A 245 -14.63 -22.07 18.88
C GLN A 245 -15.39 -23.30 18.37
N ASP A 246 -16.70 -23.33 18.66
CA ASP A 246 -17.63 -24.28 18.07
C ASP A 246 -17.86 -23.90 16.57
N ILE A 247 -18.48 -24.83 15.84
CA ILE A 247 -18.82 -24.68 14.42
C ILE A 247 -20.31 -24.35 14.30
N ASP A 248 -20.68 -23.40 13.44
CA ASP A 248 -22.06 -23.08 13.12
C ASP A 248 -22.72 -24.16 12.22
N GLN A 249 -24.02 -24.00 11.92
CA GLN A 249 -24.76 -24.92 11.05
C GLN A 249 -24.26 -25.00 9.62
N ASP A 250 -23.56 -23.96 9.15
CA ASP A 250 -22.95 -23.89 7.81
C ASP A 250 -21.51 -24.42 7.80
N GLY A 251 -20.97 -24.88 8.95
CA GLY A 251 -19.63 -25.43 9.10
C GLY A 251 -18.55 -24.37 9.35
N PHE A 252 -18.90 -23.11 9.60
CA PHE A 252 -17.96 -22.05 9.91
C PHE A 252 -17.68 -21.94 11.41
N PRO A 253 -16.45 -21.57 11.81
CA PRO A 253 -16.17 -21.25 13.21
C PRO A 253 -17.08 -20.13 13.72
N ILE A 254 -17.68 -20.30 14.89
CA ILE A 254 -18.52 -19.27 15.51
C ILE A 254 -17.74 -17.97 15.64
N GLY A 255 -18.37 -16.84 15.27
CA GLY A 255 -17.73 -15.53 15.22
C GLY A 255 -17.02 -15.20 13.89
N TYR A 256 -16.78 -16.19 13.04
CA TYR A 256 -16.19 -16.03 11.69
C TYR A 256 -17.09 -16.68 10.63
N GLY A 257 -18.37 -16.35 10.65
CA GLY A 257 -19.36 -16.88 9.71
C GLY A 257 -19.10 -16.47 8.26
N LYS A 258 -19.87 -17.07 7.35
CA LYS A 258 -19.73 -16.89 5.89
C LYS A 258 -19.84 -15.44 5.39
N ASN A 259 -20.44 -14.54 6.18
CA ASN A 259 -20.63 -13.12 5.86
C ASN A 259 -19.78 -12.21 6.75
N ASN A 260 -18.89 -12.75 7.61
CA ASN A 260 -17.95 -11.92 8.34
C ASN A 260 -17.08 -11.12 7.35
N GLN A 261 -16.92 -9.82 7.59
CA GLN A 261 -16.20 -8.94 6.66
C GLN A 261 -14.75 -9.39 6.41
N LEU A 262 -14.00 -9.84 7.42
CA LEU A 262 -12.61 -10.29 7.26
C LEU A 262 -12.55 -11.61 6.47
N VAL A 263 -13.54 -12.47 6.63
CA VAL A 263 -13.69 -13.71 5.86
C VAL A 263 -13.96 -13.37 4.38
N LEU A 264 -14.89 -12.45 4.11
CA LEU A 264 -15.23 -12.01 2.76
C LEU A 264 -14.04 -11.35 2.08
N ILE A 265 -13.34 -10.42 2.77
CA ILE A 265 -12.17 -9.72 2.21
C ILE A 265 -11.06 -10.72 1.85
N GLY A 266 -10.69 -11.58 2.79
CA GLY A 266 -9.63 -12.57 2.57
C GLY A 266 -9.96 -13.53 1.43
N ALA A 267 -11.18 -14.04 1.38
CA ALA A 267 -11.64 -14.93 0.32
C ALA A 267 -11.69 -14.25 -1.06
N PHE A 268 -12.11 -12.97 -1.10
CA PHE A 268 -12.16 -12.15 -2.30
C PHE A 268 -10.75 -11.93 -2.87
N ILE A 269 -9.82 -11.45 -2.04
CA ILE A 269 -8.44 -11.22 -2.49
C ILE A 269 -7.81 -12.55 -2.95
N SER A 270 -8.00 -13.65 -2.20
CA SER A 270 -7.48 -14.98 -2.56
C SER A 270 -7.99 -15.44 -3.92
N ALA A 271 -9.31 -15.42 -4.14
CA ALA A 271 -9.92 -15.90 -5.37
C ALA A 271 -9.47 -15.10 -6.60
N TYR A 272 -9.46 -13.77 -6.49
CA TYR A 272 -9.18 -12.89 -7.63
C TYR A 272 -7.70 -12.61 -7.87
N SER A 273 -6.84 -12.80 -6.87
CA SER A 273 -5.38 -12.79 -7.06
C SER A 273 -4.82 -14.12 -7.54
N GLY A 274 -5.56 -15.22 -7.38
CA GLY A 274 -5.07 -16.57 -7.64
C GLY A 274 -3.99 -17.02 -6.67
N VAL A 275 -3.98 -16.44 -5.45
CA VAL A 275 -3.11 -16.84 -4.32
C VAL A 275 -3.91 -17.76 -3.42
N SER A 276 -3.26 -18.81 -2.91
CA SER A 276 -3.90 -19.76 -1.98
C SER A 276 -4.47 -19.04 -0.75
N PRO A 277 -5.68 -19.42 -0.28
CA PRO A 277 -6.24 -18.87 0.96
C PRO A 277 -5.36 -19.10 2.19
N GLN A 278 -4.42 -20.06 2.15
CA GLN A 278 -3.44 -20.30 3.22
C GLN A 278 -2.29 -19.29 3.22
N GLU A 279 -1.97 -18.69 2.08
CA GLU A 279 -0.80 -17.81 1.89
C GLU A 279 -1.16 -16.32 1.93
N ILE A 280 -2.44 -15.98 1.68
CA ILE A 280 -2.86 -14.60 1.63
C ILE A 280 -2.75 -13.94 3.01
N LYS A 281 -2.42 -12.65 3.04
CA LYS A 281 -2.47 -11.86 4.26
C LYS A 281 -3.93 -11.57 4.63
N THR A 282 -4.28 -11.83 5.88
CA THR A 282 -5.64 -11.63 6.39
C THR A 282 -5.90 -10.20 6.88
N ASP A 283 -4.86 -9.38 7.01
CA ASP A 283 -5.00 -7.94 7.29
C ASP A 283 -5.36 -7.18 6.00
N PRO A 284 -6.55 -6.56 5.92
CA PRO A 284 -6.97 -5.81 4.74
C PRO A 284 -6.10 -4.58 4.44
N LEU A 285 -5.47 -3.99 5.45
CA LEU A 285 -4.60 -2.81 5.33
C LEU A 285 -3.11 -3.18 5.14
N SER A 286 -2.84 -4.42 4.71
CA SER A 286 -1.46 -4.91 4.52
C SER A 286 -0.71 -4.10 3.47
N LYS A 287 0.40 -3.48 3.86
CA LYS A 287 1.26 -2.63 3.03
C LYS A 287 2.11 -3.39 1.99
N SER A 288 1.63 -4.53 1.48
CA SER A 288 2.34 -5.30 0.45
C SER A 288 2.00 -4.78 -0.93
N SER A 289 2.86 -3.94 -1.48
CA SER A 289 2.71 -3.40 -2.84
C SER A 289 3.49 -4.24 -3.84
N LEU A 290 2.94 -4.42 -5.03
CA LEU A 290 3.59 -5.07 -6.17
C LEU A 290 3.66 -4.11 -7.35
N PRO A 291 4.73 -4.15 -8.17
CA PRO A 291 4.89 -3.19 -9.24
C PRO A 291 3.95 -3.46 -10.42
N ASN A 292 3.39 -2.40 -10.95
CA ASN A 292 2.81 -2.30 -12.28
C ASN A 292 3.92 -2.08 -13.30
N TRP A 293 3.67 -2.31 -14.60
CA TRP A 293 4.71 -2.13 -15.61
C TRP A 293 4.18 -1.65 -16.96
N ASN A 294 5.07 -0.99 -17.71
CA ASN A 294 4.92 -0.69 -19.12
C ASN A 294 6.14 -1.23 -19.86
N LEU A 295 5.90 -2.01 -20.90
CA LEU A 295 6.93 -2.65 -21.71
C LEU A 295 6.91 -2.06 -23.12
N LYS A 296 8.09 -1.76 -23.65
CA LYS A 296 8.32 -1.34 -25.02
C LYS A 296 9.44 -2.15 -25.66
N PHE A 297 9.13 -2.80 -26.76
CA PHE A 297 10.06 -3.64 -27.50
C PHE A 297 10.22 -3.18 -28.96
N THR A 298 11.46 -2.94 -29.37
CA THR A 298 11.83 -2.47 -30.72
C THR A 298 12.78 -3.42 -31.43
N GLY A 299 13.09 -4.58 -30.84
CA GLY A 299 14.14 -5.50 -31.32
C GLY A 299 13.89 -6.11 -32.68
N LEU A 300 12.63 -6.20 -33.12
CA LEU A 300 12.28 -6.69 -34.45
C LEU A 300 12.88 -5.83 -35.57
N ASN A 301 13.11 -4.54 -35.33
CA ASN A 301 13.77 -3.64 -36.29
C ASN A 301 15.21 -4.09 -36.63
N ASN A 302 15.83 -4.96 -35.83
CA ASN A 302 17.19 -5.46 -36.07
C ASN A 302 17.25 -6.66 -36.99
N LEU A 303 16.11 -7.33 -37.21
CA LEU A 303 16.02 -8.51 -38.09
C LEU A 303 16.11 -8.09 -39.56
N LYS A 304 16.96 -8.80 -40.35
CA LYS A 304 17.19 -8.49 -41.78
C LYS A 304 15.90 -8.45 -42.60
N SER A 305 14.96 -9.36 -42.31
CA SER A 305 13.65 -9.42 -42.99
C SER A 305 12.79 -8.22 -42.68
N PHE A 306 12.75 -7.78 -41.41
CA PHE A 306 12.01 -6.61 -40.98
C PHE A 306 12.57 -5.30 -41.55
N LYS A 307 13.91 -5.15 -41.57
CA LYS A 307 14.60 -3.98 -42.15
C LYS A 307 14.31 -3.77 -43.63
N LYS A 308 13.92 -4.79 -44.35
CA LYS A 308 13.57 -4.63 -45.78
C LYS A 308 12.23 -3.95 -45.98
N ILE A 309 11.29 -4.17 -45.06
CA ILE A 309 9.87 -3.78 -45.18
C ILE A 309 9.55 -2.60 -44.29
N PHE A 310 10.00 -2.63 -43.06
CA PHE A 310 9.64 -1.66 -42.03
C PHE A 310 10.72 -0.61 -41.82
N GLN A 311 10.32 0.64 -41.66
CA GLN A 311 11.15 1.73 -41.18
C GLN A 311 11.16 1.71 -39.65
N ARG A 312 9.99 1.48 -39.02
CA ARG A 312 9.83 1.36 -37.59
C ARG A 312 8.80 0.27 -37.27
N PHE A 313 9.12 -0.54 -36.26
CA PHE A 313 8.22 -1.52 -35.67
C PHE A 313 8.38 -1.48 -34.16
N THR A 314 7.31 -1.14 -33.44
CA THR A 314 7.31 -1.06 -31.98
C THR A 314 6.14 -1.89 -31.44
N LEU A 315 6.45 -2.75 -30.46
CA LEU A 315 5.48 -3.49 -29.70
C LEU A 315 5.44 -2.90 -28.27
N SER A 316 4.24 -2.60 -27.78
CA SER A 316 4.05 -2.12 -26.40
C SER A 316 3.01 -2.94 -25.65
N HIS A 317 3.22 -3.08 -24.35
CA HIS A 317 2.32 -3.73 -23.42
C HIS A 317 2.35 -2.99 -22.09
N GLY A 318 1.21 -2.72 -21.49
CA GLY A 318 1.08 -2.08 -20.19
C GLY A 318 0.15 -2.87 -19.27
N TYR A 319 0.55 -2.99 -18.03
CA TYR A 319 -0.25 -3.61 -16.97
C TYR A 319 -0.28 -2.73 -15.74
N ARG A 320 -1.48 -2.44 -15.27
CA ARG A 320 -1.71 -1.73 -14.01
C ARG A 320 -2.80 -2.44 -13.24
N ALA A 321 -2.56 -2.69 -11.96
CA ALA A 321 -3.60 -3.16 -11.06
C ALA A 321 -3.49 -2.47 -9.71
N SER A 322 -4.63 -2.23 -9.08
CA SER A 322 -4.73 -1.62 -7.76
C SER A 322 -5.75 -2.34 -6.89
N TYR A 323 -5.46 -2.36 -5.60
CA TYR A 323 -6.36 -2.72 -4.52
C TYR A 323 -6.64 -1.48 -3.69
N THR A 324 -7.90 -1.14 -3.50
CA THR A 324 -8.29 0.05 -2.74
C THR A 324 -9.41 -0.24 -1.75
N ILE A 325 -9.31 0.37 -0.58
CA ILE A 325 -10.37 0.49 0.43
C ILE A 325 -10.73 1.97 0.50
N ASN A 326 -11.87 2.33 -0.06
CA ASN A 326 -12.25 3.74 -0.18
C ASN A 326 -12.66 4.36 1.15
N ASN A 327 -13.19 3.54 2.06
CA ASN A 327 -13.53 3.97 3.40
C ASN A 327 -13.40 2.80 4.38
N PHE A 328 -12.62 3.01 5.42
CA PHE A 328 -12.66 2.22 6.63
C PHE A 328 -12.91 3.14 7.82
N GLN A 329 -13.60 2.65 8.83
CA GLN A 329 -13.97 3.46 9.99
C GLN A 329 -14.02 2.66 11.28
N ALA A 330 -14.00 3.36 12.41
CA ALA A 330 -14.18 2.75 13.71
C ALA A 330 -15.56 2.08 13.81
N ASN A 331 -15.59 0.92 14.42
CA ASN A 331 -16.84 0.28 14.82
C ASN A 331 -17.19 0.70 16.24
N LEU A 332 -18.16 1.56 16.38
CA LEU A 332 -18.61 2.09 17.68
C LEU A 332 -19.23 1.02 18.60
N ASN A 333 -19.61 -0.14 18.04
CA ASN A 333 -20.11 -1.29 18.82
C ASN A 333 -18.98 -2.20 19.32
N PHE A 334 -17.73 -1.94 18.92
CA PHE A 334 -16.58 -2.73 19.35
C PHE A 334 -16.29 -2.48 20.83
N ASP A 335 -16.10 -3.56 21.55
CA ASP A 335 -15.79 -3.55 22.98
C ASP A 335 -14.40 -4.19 23.18
N SER A 336 -13.44 -3.40 23.65
CA SER A 336 -12.07 -3.86 23.91
C SER A 336 -11.99 -4.85 25.09
N ASP A 337 -12.96 -4.79 26.02
CA ASP A 337 -13.00 -5.62 27.21
C ASP A 337 -13.74 -6.95 26.96
N ASN A 338 -14.51 -7.00 25.87
CA ASN A 338 -15.24 -8.20 25.44
C ASN A 338 -15.03 -8.50 23.95
N LEU A 339 -13.89 -9.09 23.61
CA LEU A 339 -13.54 -9.46 22.23
C LEU A 339 -14.43 -10.54 21.62
N SER A 340 -15.18 -11.29 22.46
CA SER A 340 -16.13 -12.32 22.01
C SER A 340 -17.54 -11.80 21.78
N LYS A 341 -17.77 -10.49 21.90
CA LYS A 341 -19.06 -9.87 21.59
C LYS A 341 -19.40 -10.08 20.13
N MET A 342 -20.63 -10.51 19.85
CA MET A 342 -21.13 -10.82 18.51
C MET A 342 -22.17 -9.81 18.03
N ASP A 343 -22.26 -9.69 16.73
CA ASP A 343 -23.33 -8.97 16.03
C ASP A 343 -24.61 -9.84 15.92
N GLY A 344 -25.68 -9.27 15.36
CA GLY A 344 -26.96 -9.99 15.15
C GLY A 344 -26.87 -11.17 14.18
N SER A 345 -25.76 -11.34 13.46
CA SER A 345 -25.48 -12.44 12.53
C SER A 345 -24.54 -13.50 13.11
N GLY A 346 -24.18 -13.38 14.40
CA GLY A 346 -23.28 -14.31 15.08
C GLY A 346 -21.81 -14.16 14.75
N ASN A 347 -21.40 -13.02 14.17
CA ASN A 347 -19.99 -12.71 13.91
C ASN A 347 -19.38 -11.88 15.03
N PHE A 348 -18.11 -12.08 15.32
CA PHE A 348 -17.38 -11.19 16.23
C PHE A 348 -17.36 -9.75 15.70
N ILE A 349 -17.59 -8.82 16.59
CA ILE A 349 -17.57 -7.39 16.28
C ILE A 349 -16.12 -6.96 16.10
N ASN A 350 -15.75 -6.58 14.87
CA ASN A 350 -14.41 -6.10 14.57
C ASN A 350 -14.24 -4.62 14.95
N LYS A 351 -13.03 -4.23 15.35
CA LYS A 351 -12.68 -2.84 15.66
C LYS A 351 -12.89 -1.89 14.48
N THR A 352 -12.70 -2.39 13.26
CA THR A 352 -12.78 -1.60 12.02
C THR A 352 -13.89 -2.13 11.13
N ILE A 353 -14.70 -1.24 10.58
CA ILE A 353 -15.68 -1.52 9.53
C ILE A 353 -15.07 -1.10 8.20
N PHE A 354 -15.22 -1.94 7.19
CA PHE A 354 -14.84 -1.68 5.80
C PHE A 354 -16.12 -1.63 4.96
N SER A 355 -16.35 -0.56 4.20
CA SER A 355 -17.55 -0.44 3.38
C SER A 355 -17.40 -1.10 2.01
N ASN A 356 -16.35 -0.73 1.28
CA ASN A 356 -16.13 -1.23 -0.07
C ASN A 356 -14.66 -1.53 -0.33
N ILE A 357 -14.43 -2.63 -1.03
CA ILE A 357 -13.11 -3.05 -1.50
C ILE A 357 -13.15 -3.15 -3.03
N ASN A 358 -12.21 -2.47 -3.69
CA ASN A 358 -12.12 -2.48 -5.13
C ASN A 358 -10.79 -3.06 -5.60
N LEU A 359 -10.88 -3.90 -6.62
CA LEU A 359 -9.75 -4.39 -7.40
C LEU A 359 -9.94 -3.87 -8.83
N VAL A 360 -9.01 -3.07 -9.30
CA VAL A 360 -9.02 -2.57 -10.68
C VAL A 360 -7.79 -3.09 -11.38
N GLU A 361 -7.98 -3.67 -12.56
CA GLU A 361 -6.92 -4.23 -13.39
C GLU A 361 -7.07 -3.72 -14.82
N GLN A 362 -6.00 -3.19 -15.37
CA GLN A 362 -5.97 -2.56 -16.69
C GLN A 362 -4.77 -3.06 -17.49
N PHE A 363 -5.04 -3.54 -18.68
CA PHE A 363 -4.07 -3.77 -19.73
C PHE A 363 -4.17 -2.60 -20.72
N ASN A 364 -3.38 -1.57 -20.51
CA ASN A 364 -3.44 -0.34 -21.31
C ASN A 364 -2.04 0.03 -21.85
N PRO A 365 -1.68 -0.49 -23.02
CA PRO A 365 -2.40 -1.48 -23.85
C PRO A 365 -2.16 -2.93 -23.42
N LEU A 366 -3.10 -3.85 -23.74
CA LEU A 366 -2.81 -5.30 -23.71
C LEU A 366 -1.77 -5.63 -24.78
N VAL A 367 -1.98 -5.15 -26.00
CA VAL A 367 -1.01 -5.15 -27.10
C VAL A 367 -1.20 -3.90 -27.93
N ARG A 368 -0.10 -3.23 -28.26
CA ARG A 368 -0.07 -2.12 -29.22
C ARG A 368 1.05 -2.34 -30.22
N LEU A 369 0.69 -2.29 -31.48
CA LEU A 369 1.59 -2.32 -32.61
C LEU A 369 1.65 -0.92 -33.23
N ASP A 370 2.84 -0.33 -33.31
CA ASP A 370 3.11 0.92 -33.99
C ASP A 370 4.13 0.62 -35.10
N VAL A 371 3.66 0.65 -36.34
CA VAL A 371 4.39 0.20 -37.51
C VAL A 371 4.44 1.31 -38.54
N GLU A 372 5.63 1.54 -39.08
CA GLU A 372 5.87 2.45 -40.22
C GLU A 372 6.62 1.68 -41.32
N LEU A 373 6.03 1.61 -42.49
CA LEU A 373 6.63 0.97 -43.64
C LEU A 373 7.58 1.93 -44.36
N LYS A 374 8.49 1.45 -45.17
CA LYS A 374 9.42 2.27 -45.98
C LYS A 374 8.73 3.15 -47.01
N ASN A 375 7.53 2.82 -47.43
CA ASN A 375 6.69 3.63 -48.29
C ASN A 375 5.88 4.71 -47.54
N SER A 376 6.27 4.99 -46.27
CA SER A 376 5.64 5.99 -45.40
C SER A 376 4.22 5.62 -44.92
N PHE A 377 3.71 4.40 -45.21
CA PHE A 377 2.46 3.94 -44.67
C PHE A 377 2.64 3.67 -43.16
N LYS A 378 1.70 4.20 -42.36
CA LYS A 378 1.70 4.04 -40.90
C LYS A 378 0.49 3.26 -40.46
N LEU A 379 0.70 2.26 -39.64
CA LEU A 379 -0.34 1.46 -39.00
C LEU A 379 -0.18 1.50 -37.49
N LEU A 380 -1.26 1.86 -36.80
CA LEU A 380 -1.41 1.73 -35.37
C LEU A 380 -2.54 0.78 -35.08
N ALA A 381 -2.25 -0.30 -34.35
CA ALA A 381 -3.25 -1.23 -33.85
C ALA A 381 -3.09 -1.37 -32.33
N GLU A 382 -4.17 -1.24 -31.58
CA GLU A 382 -4.17 -1.29 -30.14
C GLU A 382 -5.34 -2.11 -29.62
N LEU A 383 -5.08 -2.96 -28.63
CA LEU A 383 -6.07 -3.70 -27.89
C LEU A 383 -5.90 -3.39 -26.40
N LYS A 384 -6.98 -3.03 -25.74
CA LYS A 384 -7.02 -2.78 -24.28
C LYS A 384 -7.98 -3.76 -23.61
N LYS A 385 -7.75 -3.99 -22.33
CA LYS A 385 -8.67 -4.75 -21.48
C LYS A 385 -8.67 -4.13 -20.09
N ASP A 386 -9.86 -3.82 -19.60
CA ASP A 386 -10.09 -3.36 -18.25
C ASP A 386 -10.97 -4.33 -17.48
N ARG A 387 -10.66 -4.55 -16.20
CA ARG A 387 -11.50 -5.30 -15.27
C ARG A 387 -11.60 -4.54 -13.96
N ALA A 388 -12.82 -4.30 -13.50
CA ALA A 388 -13.12 -3.71 -12.22
C ALA A 388 -13.98 -4.65 -11.39
N LEU A 389 -13.56 -4.87 -10.15
CA LEU A 389 -14.25 -5.71 -9.17
C LEU A 389 -14.54 -4.85 -7.95
N SER A 390 -15.75 -4.89 -7.44
CA SER A 390 -16.16 -4.20 -6.23
C SER A 390 -16.89 -5.14 -5.30
N LEU A 391 -16.36 -5.32 -4.09
CA LEU A 391 -17.01 -6.03 -3.01
C LEU A 391 -17.59 -5.00 -2.02
N SER A 392 -18.92 -4.85 -2.02
CA SER A 392 -19.63 -4.09 -0.99
C SER A 392 -19.89 -5.01 0.20
N LEU A 393 -19.35 -4.64 1.35
CA LEU A 393 -19.49 -5.42 2.59
C LEU A 393 -20.80 -5.12 3.31
N ASP A 394 -21.35 -3.91 3.12
CA ASP A 394 -22.63 -3.50 3.69
C ASP A 394 -23.79 -4.31 3.12
N ASN A 395 -23.73 -4.64 1.82
CA ASN A 395 -24.78 -5.37 1.10
C ASN A 395 -24.37 -6.81 0.74
N SER A 396 -23.15 -7.24 1.09
CA SER A 396 -22.57 -8.52 0.68
C SER A 396 -22.68 -8.77 -0.83
N LEU A 397 -22.49 -7.70 -1.62
CA LEU A 397 -22.62 -7.71 -3.07
C LEU A 397 -21.25 -7.65 -3.73
N LEU A 398 -21.01 -8.57 -4.66
CA LEU A 398 -19.82 -8.57 -5.51
C LEU A 398 -20.21 -8.22 -6.94
N THR A 399 -19.61 -7.17 -7.49
CA THR A 399 -19.78 -6.73 -8.88
C THR A 399 -18.49 -6.95 -9.66
N GLU A 400 -18.59 -7.45 -10.87
CA GLU A 400 -17.48 -7.55 -11.82
C GLU A 400 -17.88 -6.87 -13.15
N SER A 401 -17.03 -5.99 -13.65
CA SER A 401 -17.14 -5.35 -14.95
C SER A 401 -15.88 -5.63 -15.77
N VAL A 402 -16.04 -6.11 -16.99
CA VAL A 402 -14.93 -6.37 -17.91
C VAL A 402 -15.25 -5.68 -19.24
N SER A 403 -14.29 -4.92 -19.76
CA SER A 403 -14.39 -4.26 -21.07
C SER A 403 -13.15 -4.52 -21.93
N TYR A 404 -13.39 -4.58 -23.24
CA TYR A 404 -12.36 -4.62 -24.27
C TYR A 404 -12.56 -3.44 -25.22
N THR A 405 -11.45 -2.79 -25.59
CA THR A 405 -11.45 -1.65 -26.54
C THR A 405 -10.38 -1.89 -27.60
N HIS A 406 -10.74 -1.63 -28.84
CA HIS A 406 -9.88 -1.82 -30.01
C HIS A 406 -9.54 -0.49 -30.67
#